data_b56ce8c52570ff9b5805f2e22ed63f59
#
_entry.id   b56ce8c52570ff9b5805f2e22ed63f59
#
_cell.length_a   1.000
_cell.length_b   1.000
_cell.length_c   1.000
_cell.angle_alpha   90.00
_cell.angle_beta   90.00
_cell.angle_gamma   90.00
#
_symmetry.space_group_name_H-M   'P 1'
#
loop_
_entity.id
_entity.type
_entity.pdbx_description
1 polymer ?
#
loop_
_entity_poly.entity_id
_entity_poly.type
_entity_poly.pdbx_seq_one_letter_code
_entity_poly.pdbx_strand_id
1 'polypeptide(L)'
;VLIADEPTTALDVTVQKQILELILRLKEKFGMAVVFISHDLNVVKKIANRVLVMRQGVIVEQGSVGNIFNAPIHPYTKELLAAFHHTAPRQDFKSRKLMEARDISVSFVLKKNLWGKPVTKIDAVRNVSLALYEGKTLGVVGESGSGKTTLGMCLADLTKYRGEILTAKSVHIRNEKDFRKNVQIVFQDPYNSLNPRMTIEEIVGEGLAVHFPRLSGEETTAKVKKVLTEVGL
;
A
#
# COMPACT_ATOMS: atom_id res chain seq x y z
N VAL A 1 -30.34 -14.93 5.80
CA VAL A 1 -28.89 -15.08 5.97
C VAL A 1 -28.19 -14.25 4.90
N LEU A 2 -27.19 -13.45 5.27
CA LEU A 2 -26.32 -12.73 4.37
C LEU A 2 -24.92 -13.34 4.44
N ILE A 3 -24.32 -13.64 3.30
CA ILE A 3 -22.91 -13.99 3.18
C ILE A 3 -22.22 -12.82 2.50
N ALA A 4 -21.29 -12.17 3.19
CA ALA A 4 -20.52 -11.03 2.70
C ALA A 4 -19.05 -11.45 2.60
N ASP A 5 -18.57 -11.64 1.38
CA ASP A 5 -17.21 -12.05 1.08
C ASP A 5 -16.39 -10.82 0.72
N GLU A 6 -15.47 -10.43 1.60
CA GLU A 6 -14.63 -9.24 1.52
C GLU A 6 -15.34 -7.95 1.08
N PRO A 7 -16.51 -7.60 1.66
CA PRO A 7 -17.36 -6.52 1.12
C PRO A 7 -16.75 -5.12 1.28
N THR A 8 -15.62 -5.01 1.93
CA THR A 8 -14.92 -3.73 2.17
C THR A 8 -13.55 -3.66 1.51
N THR A 9 -13.16 -4.69 0.76
CA THR A 9 -11.88 -4.72 0.03
C THR A 9 -11.85 -3.63 -1.04
N ALA A 10 -10.72 -2.93 -1.15
CA ALA A 10 -10.50 -1.80 -2.05
C ALA A 10 -11.37 -0.53 -1.80
N LEU A 11 -12.08 -0.46 -0.68
CA LEU A 11 -12.82 0.73 -0.26
C LEU A 11 -11.97 1.63 0.63
N ASP A 12 -12.20 2.95 0.56
CA ASP A 12 -11.64 3.87 1.55
C ASP A 12 -12.33 3.72 2.91
N VAL A 13 -11.68 4.22 3.96
CA VAL A 13 -12.13 4.05 5.36
C VAL A 13 -13.53 4.61 5.60
N THR A 14 -13.91 5.69 4.90
CA THR A 14 -15.21 6.35 5.05
C THR A 14 -16.31 5.48 4.47
N VAL A 15 -16.12 5.00 3.23
CA VAL A 15 -17.08 4.11 2.56
C VAL A 15 -17.14 2.75 3.26
N GLN A 16 -15.99 2.20 3.69
CA GLN A 16 -15.94 0.98 4.50
C GLN A 16 -16.83 1.10 5.73
N LYS A 17 -16.73 2.19 6.50
CA LYS A 17 -17.57 2.46 7.66
C LYS A 17 -19.06 2.48 7.31
N GLN A 18 -19.42 3.19 6.23
CA GLN A 18 -20.82 3.29 5.78
C GLN A 18 -21.41 1.91 5.40
N ILE A 19 -20.66 1.06 4.70
CA ILE A 19 -21.08 -0.30 4.34
C ILE A 19 -21.26 -1.16 5.59
N LEU A 20 -20.33 -1.10 6.55
CA LEU A 20 -20.44 -1.84 7.80
C LEU A 20 -21.67 -1.41 8.61
N GLU A 21 -21.91 -0.11 8.74
CA GLU A 21 -23.11 0.43 9.41
C GLU A 21 -24.40 0.01 8.70
N LEU A 22 -24.40 -0.03 7.36
CA LEU A 22 -25.53 -0.51 6.58
C LEU A 22 -25.81 -1.98 6.86
N ILE A 23 -24.80 -2.85 6.84
CA ILE A 23 -24.92 -4.29 7.12
C ILE A 23 -25.49 -4.50 8.54
N LEU A 24 -24.96 -3.78 9.53
CA LEU A 24 -25.45 -3.88 10.92
C LEU A 24 -26.91 -3.44 11.05
N ARG A 25 -27.31 -2.33 10.44
CA ARG A 25 -28.72 -1.87 10.42
C ARG A 25 -29.64 -2.86 9.73
N LEU A 26 -29.21 -3.44 8.61
CA LEU A 26 -30.01 -4.46 7.91
C LEU A 26 -30.12 -5.76 8.74
N LYS A 27 -29.04 -6.19 9.40
CA LYS A 27 -29.00 -7.32 10.32
C LYS A 27 -30.05 -7.14 11.41
N GLU A 28 -30.10 -5.98 12.06
CA GLU A 28 -31.07 -5.66 13.12
C GLU A 28 -32.49 -5.57 12.57
N LYS A 29 -32.70 -4.81 11.50
CA LYS A 29 -34.04 -4.59 10.92
C LYS A 29 -34.73 -5.88 10.48
N PHE A 30 -33.97 -6.81 9.91
CA PHE A 30 -34.53 -8.06 9.36
C PHE A 30 -34.25 -9.29 10.22
N GLY A 31 -33.62 -9.16 11.38
CA GLY A 31 -33.26 -10.28 12.25
C GLY A 31 -32.40 -11.34 11.58
N MET A 32 -31.55 -10.92 10.61
CA MET A 32 -30.78 -11.86 9.80
C MET A 32 -29.44 -12.25 10.42
N ALA A 33 -29.03 -13.50 10.19
CA ALA A 33 -27.67 -13.94 10.46
C ALA A 33 -26.74 -13.46 9.33
N VAL A 34 -25.50 -13.07 9.69
CA VAL A 34 -24.49 -12.60 8.76
C VAL A 34 -23.24 -13.47 8.90
N VAL A 35 -22.74 -14.00 7.78
CA VAL A 35 -21.39 -14.55 7.65
C VAL A 35 -20.54 -13.47 6.97
N PHE A 36 -19.56 -12.94 7.69
CA PHE A 36 -18.70 -11.88 7.21
C PHE A 36 -17.28 -12.42 7.03
N ILE A 37 -16.80 -12.48 5.80
CA ILE A 37 -15.46 -12.97 5.45
C ILE A 37 -14.58 -11.76 5.22
N SER A 38 -13.42 -11.71 5.88
CA SER A 38 -12.45 -10.62 5.73
C SER A 38 -11.07 -11.02 6.26
N HIS A 39 -10.04 -10.48 5.66
CA HIS A 39 -8.67 -10.50 6.17
C HIS A 39 -8.38 -9.31 7.11
N ASP A 40 -9.27 -8.31 7.18
CA ASP A 40 -9.13 -7.17 8.10
C ASP A 40 -9.65 -7.51 9.49
N LEU A 41 -8.72 -7.85 10.38
CA LEU A 41 -9.03 -8.20 11.77
C LEU A 41 -9.67 -7.05 12.57
N ASN A 42 -9.40 -5.77 12.21
CA ASN A 42 -10.05 -4.62 12.85
C ASN A 42 -11.55 -4.60 12.55
N VAL A 43 -11.91 -4.89 11.32
CA VAL A 43 -13.31 -4.98 10.90
C VAL A 43 -14.00 -6.12 11.61
N VAL A 44 -13.43 -7.32 11.58
CA VAL A 44 -13.97 -8.51 12.25
C VAL A 44 -14.19 -8.25 13.74
N LYS A 45 -13.21 -7.65 14.43
CA LYS A 45 -13.29 -7.30 15.86
C LYS A 45 -14.47 -6.37 16.18
N LYS A 46 -14.84 -5.47 15.25
CA LYS A 46 -15.93 -4.49 15.46
C LYS A 46 -17.33 -5.05 15.24
N ILE A 47 -17.50 -5.99 14.31
CA ILE A 47 -18.85 -6.39 13.86
C ILE A 47 -19.23 -7.83 14.20
N ALA A 48 -18.25 -8.71 14.42
CA ALA A 48 -18.51 -10.12 14.67
C ALA A 48 -18.84 -10.40 16.14
N ASN A 49 -19.68 -11.39 16.38
CA ASN A 49 -19.95 -11.95 17.71
C ASN A 49 -19.05 -13.18 17.97
N ARG A 50 -18.82 -13.98 16.90
CA ARG A 50 -17.96 -15.17 16.90
C ARG A 50 -17.01 -15.09 15.73
N VAL A 51 -15.85 -15.68 15.87
CA VAL A 51 -14.80 -15.75 14.85
C VAL A 51 -14.43 -17.20 14.58
N LEU A 52 -14.22 -17.50 13.31
CA LEU A 52 -13.65 -18.74 12.80
C LEU A 52 -12.33 -18.39 12.14
N VAL A 53 -11.23 -18.96 12.61
CA VAL A 53 -9.91 -18.79 11.99
C VAL A 53 -9.65 -19.97 11.07
N MET A 54 -9.40 -19.71 9.79
CA MET A 54 -9.17 -20.74 8.79
C MET A 54 -7.72 -20.71 8.30
N ARG A 55 -7.15 -21.90 8.06
CA ARG A 55 -5.85 -22.07 7.41
C ARG A 55 -5.91 -23.30 6.52
N GLN A 56 -5.48 -23.18 5.27
CA GLN A 56 -5.43 -24.30 4.30
C GLN A 56 -6.75 -25.09 4.19
N GLY A 57 -7.88 -24.36 4.17
CA GLY A 57 -9.21 -24.96 4.02
C GLY A 57 -9.84 -25.55 5.30
N VAL A 58 -9.13 -25.55 6.43
CA VAL A 58 -9.64 -26.06 7.71
C VAL A 58 -9.81 -24.96 8.75
N ILE A 59 -10.78 -25.15 9.66
CA ILE A 59 -10.96 -24.26 10.82
C ILE A 59 -9.94 -24.71 11.86
N VAL A 60 -8.96 -23.85 12.17
CA VAL A 60 -7.91 -24.11 13.15
C VAL A 60 -8.28 -23.63 14.56
N GLU A 61 -9.12 -22.60 14.65
CA GLU A 61 -9.62 -22.07 15.92
C GLU A 61 -10.97 -21.40 15.73
N GLN A 62 -11.85 -21.45 16.75
CA GLN A 62 -13.13 -20.74 16.76
C GLN A 62 -13.52 -20.32 18.18
N GLY A 63 -14.21 -19.20 18.30
CA GLY A 63 -14.64 -18.71 19.60
C GLY A 63 -15.38 -17.38 19.54
N SER A 64 -15.67 -16.80 20.72
CA SER A 64 -16.11 -15.42 20.79
C SER A 64 -15.01 -14.47 20.34
N VAL A 65 -15.36 -13.28 19.88
CA VAL A 65 -14.37 -12.24 19.52
C VAL A 65 -13.38 -12.02 20.67
N GLY A 66 -13.90 -11.91 21.92
CA GLY A 66 -13.05 -11.71 23.08
C GLY A 66 -12.00 -12.82 23.27
N ASN A 67 -12.41 -14.08 23.12
CA ASN A 67 -11.48 -15.20 23.28
C ASN A 67 -10.43 -15.23 22.18
N ILE A 68 -10.82 -15.10 20.93
CA ILE A 68 -9.87 -15.15 19.80
C ILE A 68 -8.87 -14.00 19.87
N PHE A 69 -9.30 -12.78 20.19
CA PHE A 69 -8.41 -11.60 20.16
C PHE A 69 -7.56 -11.42 21.42
N ASN A 70 -8.04 -11.86 22.59
CA ASN A 70 -7.35 -11.62 23.86
C ASN A 70 -6.64 -12.87 24.43
N ALA A 71 -7.10 -14.06 24.07
CA ALA A 71 -6.57 -15.33 24.56
C ALA A 71 -6.53 -16.42 23.46
N PRO A 72 -5.84 -16.18 22.34
CA PRO A 72 -5.72 -17.17 21.26
C PRO A 72 -4.96 -18.42 21.74
N ILE A 73 -5.47 -19.58 21.34
CA ILE A 73 -4.88 -20.88 21.72
C ILE A 73 -3.97 -21.40 20.61
N HIS A 74 -4.47 -21.41 19.37
CA HIS A 74 -3.77 -21.99 18.23
C HIS A 74 -2.53 -21.15 17.81
N PRO A 75 -1.37 -21.79 17.52
CA PRO A 75 -0.16 -21.08 17.14
C PRO A 75 -0.34 -20.12 15.95
N TYR A 76 -1.06 -20.54 14.92
CA TYR A 76 -1.35 -19.70 13.75
C TYR A 76 -2.19 -18.47 14.12
N THR A 77 -3.18 -18.60 15.01
CA THR A 77 -3.98 -17.44 15.47
C THR A 77 -3.11 -16.44 16.21
N LYS A 78 -2.18 -16.94 17.06
CA LYS A 78 -1.19 -16.10 17.76
C LYS A 78 -0.29 -15.36 16.78
N GLU A 79 0.22 -16.03 15.78
CA GLU A 79 1.06 -15.44 14.72
C GLU A 79 0.30 -14.36 13.94
N LEU A 80 -0.94 -14.68 13.51
CA LEU A 80 -1.82 -13.76 12.80
C LEU A 80 -2.10 -12.48 13.61
N LEU A 81 -2.38 -12.63 14.90
CA LEU A 81 -2.63 -11.49 15.79
C LEU A 81 -1.35 -10.74 16.17
N ALA A 82 -0.20 -11.41 16.29
CA ALA A 82 1.08 -10.75 16.52
C ALA A 82 1.49 -9.87 15.34
N ALA A 83 1.25 -10.31 14.11
CA ALA A 83 1.45 -9.49 12.90
C ALA A 83 0.54 -8.24 12.89
N PHE A 84 -0.61 -8.31 13.56
CA PHE A 84 -1.55 -7.20 13.69
C PHE A 84 -1.13 -6.15 14.74
N HIS A 85 -0.41 -6.56 15.80
CA HIS A 85 0.11 -5.66 16.83
C HIS A 85 1.48 -5.12 16.45
N HIS A 86 1.54 -4.17 15.51
CA HIS A 86 2.79 -3.49 15.20
C HIS A 86 3.25 -2.63 16.38
N THR A 87 4.51 -2.81 16.78
CA THR A 87 5.18 -1.92 17.74
C THR A 87 5.23 -0.51 17.18
N ALA A 88 4.79 0.47 17.96
CA ALA A 88 4.90 1.87 17.56
C ALA A 88 6.35 2.21 17.17
N PRO A 89 6.57 2.92 16.04
CA PRO A 89 7.91 3.28 15.64
C PRO A 89 8.60 4.11 16.72
N ARG A 90 9.87 3.78 17.03
CA ARG A 90 10.67 4.54 18.00
C ARG A 90 10.75 6.00 17.56
N GLN A 91 10.40 6.91 18.44
CA GLN A 91 10.59 8.35 18.25
C GLN A 91 12.07 8.69 18.52
N ASP A 92 12.86 8.73 17.46
CA ASP A 92 14.22 9.24 17.51
C ASP A 92 14.31 10.55 16.71
N PHE A 93 14.61 11.66 17.37
CA PHE A 93 14.52 13.01 16.79
C PHE A 93 15.77 13.44 15.99
N LYS A 94 16.83 12.61 15.94
CA LYS A 94 18.09 12.94 15.26
C LYS A 94 18.28 12.31 13.88
N SER A 95 17.21 12.07 13.16
CA SER A 95 17.31 11.47 11.82
C SER A 95 17.68 12.52 10.75
N ARG A 96 18.58 12.14 9.84
CA ARG A 96 19.00 12.99 8.73
C ARG A 96 17.87 13.11 7.70
N LYS A 97 17.60 14.32 7.22
CA LYS A 97 16.67 14.55 6.12
C LYS A 97 17.23 13.94 4.82
N LEU A 98 16.47 13.07 4.16
CA LEU A 98 16.86 12.44 2.89
C LEU A 98 16.23 13.13 1.69
N MET A 99 14.96 13.57 1.83
CA MET A 99 14.22 14.25 0.77
C MET A 99 13.35 15.35 1.37
N GLU A 100 13.18 16.43 0.65
CA GLU A 100 12.28 17.53 0.98
C GLU A 100 11.50 17.92 -0.28
N ALA A 101 10.19 17.92 -0.19
CA ALA A 101 9.30 18.44 -1.20
C ALA A 101 8.75 19.78 -0.73
N ARG A 102 8.81 20.81 -1.61
CA ARG A 102 8.36 22.18 -1.32
C ARG A 102 7.32 22.60 -2.34
N ASP A 103 6.19 23.05 -1.83
CA ASP A 103 5.10 23.68 -2.60
C ASP A 103 4.63 22.85 -3.80
N ILE A 104 4.60 21.53 -3.62
CA ILE A 104 4.21 20.59 -4.68
C ILE A 104 2.75 20.78 -5.04
N SER A 105 2.50 21.06 -6.33
CA SER A 105 1.16 21.20 -6.90
C SER A 105 1.06 20.44 -8.20
N VAL A 106 -0.03 19.70 -8.39
CA VAL A 106 -0.33 18.93 -9.60
C VAL A 106 -1.74 19.24 -10.08
N SER A 107 -1.84 19.60 -11.35
CA SER A 107 -3.13 19.84 -12.00
C SER A 107 -3.23 18.99 -13.27
N PHE A 108 -4.32 18.26 -13.42
CA PHE A 108 -4.64 17.53 -14.64
C PHE A 108 -5.63 18.30 -15.51
N VAL A 109 -5.36 18.37 -16.81
CA VAL A 109 -6.27 18.98 -17.77
C VAL A 109 -7.25 17.93 -18.26
N LEU A 110 -8.55 18.09 -17.94
CA LEU A 110 -9.60 17.16 -18.35
C LEU A 110 -10.15 17.45 -19.73
N LYS A 111 -10.32 18.75 -20.07
CA LYS A 111 -10.84 19.17 -21.36
C LYS A 111 -10.00 20.31 -21.92
N LYS A 112 -9.77 20.27 -23.23
CA LYS A 112 -9.19 21.35 -24.01
C LYS A 112 -10.24 21.87 -25.01
N ASN A 113 -10.23 23.14 -25.33
CA ASN A 113 -11.06 23.70 -26.41
C ASN A 113 -10.43 23.37 -27.78
N LEU A 114 -11.13 23.74 -28.87
CA LEU A 114 -10.65 23.59 -30.25
C LEU A 114 -9.28 24.25 -30.51
N TRP A 115 -8.90 25.21 -29.70
CA TRP A 115 -7.63 25.96 -29.77
C TRP A 115 -6.56 25.39 -28.83
N GLY A 116 -6.78 24.19 -28.26
CA GLY A 116 -5.81 23.52 -27.37
C GLY A 116 -5.71 24.11 -25.95
N LYS A 117 -6.48 25.15 -25.61
CA LYS A 117 -6.46 25.75 -24.27
C LYS A 117 -7.25 24.89 -23.26
N PRO A 118 -6.75 24.72 -22.04
CA PRO A 118 -7.43 23.93 -21.01
C PRO A 118 -8.71 24.62 -20.56
N VAL A 119 -9.83 23.91 -20.66
CA VAL A 119 -11.16 24.40 -20.22
C VAL A 119 -11.48 23.91 -18.83
N THR A 120 -11.11 22.67 -18.51
CA THR A 120 -11.37 22.08 -17.19
C THR A 120 -10.07 21.48 -16.65
N LYS A 121 -9.72 21.85 -15.41
CA LYS A 121 -8.57 21.34 -14.67
C LYS A 121 -9.04 20.76 -13.35
N ILE A 122 -8.39 19.70 -12.91
CA ILE A 122 -8.49 19.18 -11.54
C ILE A 122 -7.13 19.37 -10.87
N ASP A 123 -7.13 20.04 -9.73
CA ASP A 123 -5.95 20.16 -8.87
C ASP A 123 -5.91 18.97 -7.93
N ALA A 124 -5.12 17.97 -8.29
CA ALA A 124 -5.00 16.72 -7.51
C ALA A 124 -4.11 16.89 -6.28
N VAL A 125 -3.11 17.78 -6.34
CA VAL A 125 -2.25 18.16 -5.21
C VAL A 125 -2.13 19.68 -5.21
N ARG A 126 -2.27 20.30 -4.02
CA ARG A 126 -2.26 21.75 -3.87
C ARG A 126 -1.26 22.17 -2.79
N ASN A 127 -0.16 22.76 -3.22
CA ASN A 127 0.83 23.42 -2.37
C ASN A 127 1.27 22.56 -1.14
N VAL A 128 1.62 21.30 -1.38
CA VAL A 128 2.01 20.34 -0.34
C VAL A 128 3.52 20.42 -0.12
N SER A 129 3.93 20.63 1.13
CA SER A 129 5.33 20.57 1.54
C SER A 129 5.50 19.48 2.60
N LEU A 130 6.57 18.68 2.46
CA LEU A 130 6.88 17.59 3.40
C LEU A 130 8.38 17.28 3.40
N ALA A 131 8.83 16.54 4.41
CA ALA A 131 10.20 16.05 4.50
C ALA A 131 10.24 14.58 4.89
N LEU A 132 11.16 13.84 4.30
CA LEU A 132 11.44 12.44 4.59
C LEU A 132 12.80 12.30 5.28
N TYR A 133 12.81 11.49 6.34
CA TYR A 133 13.98 11.31 7.20
C TYR A 133 14.45 9.86 7.18
N GLU A 134 15.75 9.66 7.34
CA GLU A 134 16.39 8.35 7.41
C GLU A 134 15.79 7.47 8.51
N GLY A 135 15.42 6.24 8.18
CA GLY A 135 14.81 5.29 9.12
C GLY A 135 13.44 5.69 9.66
N LYS A 136 12.76 6.69 9.06
CA LYS A 136 11.41 7.09 9.44
C LYS A 136 10.40 6.81 8.36
N THR A 137 9.18 6.49 8.77
CA THR A 137 8.03 6.31 7.87
C THR A 137 7.11 7.51 7.99
N LEU A 138 6.79 8.15 6.85
CA LEU A 138 5.77 9.18 6.76
C LEU A 138 4.46 8.56 6.28
N GLY A 139 3.43 8.54 7.12
CA GLY A 139 2.09 8.11 6.75
C GLY A 139 1.32 9.24 6.05
N VAL A 140 0.76 8.98 4.86
CA VAL A 140 -0.15 9.88 4.15
C VAL A 140 -1.53 9.24 4.11
N VAL A 141 -2.50 9.85 4.76
CA VAL A 141 -3.87 9.32 4.90
C VAL A 141 -4.90 10.27 4.29
N GLY A 142 -6.05 9.74 3.93
CA GLY A 142 -7.16 10.50 3.35
C GLY A 142 -8.10 9.63 2.54
N GLU A 143 -9.23 10.17 2.11
CA GLU A 143 -10.25 9.49 1.31
C GLU A 143 -9.74 9.11 -0.09
N SER A 144 -10.45 8.20 -0.78
CA SER A 144 -10.19 7.90 -2.19
C SER A 144 -10.29 9.17 -3.03
N GLY A 145 -9.38 9.34 -4.00
CA GLY A 145 -9.34 10.55 -4.82
C GLY A 145 -8.74 11.80 -4.16
N SER A 146 -8.28 11.75 -2.90
CA SER A 146 -7.69 12.92 -2.21
C SER A 146 -6.28 13.32 -2.69
N GLY A 147 -5.72 12.64 -3.69
CA GLY A 147 -4.42 12.98 -4.28
C GLY A 147 -3.21 12.25 -3.72
N LYS A 148 -3.38 11.28 -2.79
CA LYS A 148 -2.26 10.53 -2.17
C LYS A 148 -1.36 9.84 -3.19
N THR A 149 -1.96 9.08 -4.11
CA THR A 149 -1.22 8.40 -5.18
C THR A 149 -0.49 9.39 -6.08
N THR A 150 -1.16 10.51 -6.42
CA THR A 150 -0.54 11.58 -7.22
C THR A 150 0.66 12.19 -6.51
N LEU A 151 0.56 12.43 -5.20
CA LEU A 151 1.69 12.91 -4.38
C LEU A 151 2.83 11.89 -4.38
N GLY A 152 2.54 10.59 -4.18
CA GLY A 152 3.53 9.51 -4.26
C GLY A 152 4.24 9.47 -5.61
N MET A 153 3.49 9.59 -6.71
CA MET A 153 4.05 9.66 -8.06
C MET A 153 4.94 10.89 -8.27
N CYS A 154 4.61 12.05 -7.65
CA CYS A 154 5.48 13.22 -7.69
C CYS A 154 6.80 12.95 -6.96
N LEU A 155 6.74 12.38 -5.77
CA LEU A 155 7.93 12.05 -4.97
C LEU A 155 8.84 11.03 -5.67
N ALA A 156 8.26 10.16 -6.50
CA ALA A 156 8.98 9.20 -7.35
C ALA A 156 9.36 9.78 -8.73
N ASP A 157 9.08 11.06 -8.99
CA ASP A 157 9.32 11.74 -10.28
C ASP A 157 8.67 11.03 -11.48
N LEU A 158 7.47 10.46 -11.26
CA LEU A 158 6.68 9.75 -12.28
C LEU A 158 5.59 10.62 -12.90
N THR A 159 5.35 11.83 -12.38
CA THR A 159 4.37 12.78 -12.93
C THR A 159 4.89 14.20 -12.86
N LYS A 160 4.39 15.05 -13.76
CA LYS A 160 4.77 16.46 -13.77
C LYS A 160 4.13 17.21 -12.60
N TYR A 161 4.91 18.02 -11.93
CA TYR A 161 4.47 18.84 -10.80
C TYR A 161 5.06 20.27 -10.90
N ARG A 162 4.52 21.18 -10.12
CA ARG A 162 5.12 22.49 -9.78
C ARG A 162 5.67 22.37 -8.36
N GLY A 163 6.68 23.17 -8.03
CA GLY A 163 7.39 23.13 -6.77
C GLY A 163 8.76 22.50 -6.93
N GLU A 164 9.38 22.11 -5.84
CA GLU A 164 10.72 21.55 -5.81
C GLU A 164 10.78 20.24 -5.01
N ILE A 165 11.56 19.28 -5.48
CA ILE A 165 11.95 18.10 -4.71
C ILE A 165 13.49 18.12 -4.59
N LEU A 166 13.94 18.25 -3.34
CA LEU A 166 15.34 18.31 -2.97
C LEU A 166 15.74 17.00 -2.31
N THR A 167 16.83 16.40 -2.77
CA THR A 167 17.41 15.21 -2.15
C THR A 167 18.73 15.56 -1.45
N ALA A 168 18.97 14.91 -0.31
CA ALA A 168 20.22 15.12 0.42
C ALA A 168 21.43 14.69 -0.43
N LYS A 169 22.54 15.41 -0.34
CA LYS A 169 23.82 15.07 -1.03
C LYS A 169 24.27 13.63 -0.76
N SER A 170 23.90 13.08 0.38
CA SER A 170 24.19 11.71 0.81
C SER A 170 23.43 10.62 0.02
N VAL A 171 22.38 10.97 -0.70
CA VAL A 171 21.60 10.01 -1.53
C VAL A 171 22.28 9.80 -2.90
N HIS A 172 23.42 10.45 -3.17
CA HIS A 172 24.26 10.28 -4.37
C HIS A 172 23.47 10.27 -5.70
N ILE A 173 22.44 11.11 -5.80
CA ILE A 173 21.66 11.26 -7.03
C ILE A 173 22.39 12.25 -7.93
N ARG A 174 22.94 11.77 -9.03
CA ARG A 174 23.67 12.56 -10.03
C ARG A 174 22.86 12.78 -11.31
N ASN A 175 21.92 11.88 -11.57
CA ASN A 175 21.10 11.85 -12.77
C ASN A 175 19.79 11.10 -12.50
N GLU A 176 18.89 11.07 -13.48
CA GLU A 176 17.59 10.37 -13.40
C GLU A 176 17.74 8.87 -13.11
N LYS A 177 18.75 8.21 -13.68
CA LYS A 177 18.99 6.79 -13.44
C LYS A 177 19.36 6.49 -11.98
N ASP A 178 20.17 7.34 -11.37
CA ASP A 178 20.52 7.24 -9.94
C ASP A 178 19.28 7.51 -9.07
N PHE A 179 18.44 8.47 -9.47
CA PHE A 179 17.17 8.75 -8.77
C PHE A 179 16.28 7.52 -8.78
N ARG A 180 16.02 6.92 -9.93
CA ARG A 180 15.20 5.71 -10.09
C ARG A 180 15.73 4.51 -9.32
N LYS A 181 17.03 4.40 -9.13
CA LYS A 181 17.67 3.36 -8.32
C LYS A 181 17.42 3.56 -6.81
N ASN A 182 17.40 4.81 -6.35
CA ASN A 182 17.32 5.15 -4.93
C ASN A 182 15.90 5.43 -4.44
N VAL A 183 14.98 5.82 -5.34
CA VAL A 183 13.58 6.08 -5.04
C VAL A 183 12.71 5.07 -5.79
N GLN A 184 12.05 4.21 -5.05
CA GLN A 184 11.23 3.12 -5.58
C GLN A 184 9.77 3.34 -5.18
N ILE A 185 8.85 2.84 -6.00
CA ILE A 185 7.42 2.87 -5.73
C ILE A 185 6.84 1.45 -5.78
N VAL A 186 6.00 1.13 -4.80
CA VAL A 186 5.15 -0.06 -4.83
C VAL A 186 3.73 0.41 -5.12
N PHE A 187 3.15 -0.03 -6.23
CA PHE A 187 1.81 0.35 -6.63
C PHE A 187 0.74 -0.38 -5.82
N GLN A 188 -0.45 0.21 -5.75
CA GLN A 188 -1.60 -0.33 -5.03
C GLN A 188 -2.03 -1.72 -5.53
N ASP A 189 -1.85 -2.00 -6.82
CA ASP A 189 -2.09 -3.30 -7.45
C ASP A 189 -0.80 -3.78 -8.15
N PRO A 190 0.06 -4.50 -7.42
CA PRO A 190 1.32 -4.97 -7.98
C PRO A 190 1.12 -6.04 -9.08
N TYR A 191 0.06 -6.83 -9.03
CA TYR A 191 -0.18 -7.88 -10.04
C TYR A 191 -0.45 -7.30 -11.43
N ASN A 192 -1.31 -6.28 -11.53
CA ASN A 192 -1.59 -5.61 -12.79
C ASN A 192 -0.40 -4.77 -13.31
N SER A 193 0.61 -4.55 -12.45
CA SER A 193 1.84 -3.85 -12.83
C SER A 193 2.86 -4.78 -13.50
N LEU A 194 2.69 -6.10 -13.39
CA LEU A 194 3.60 -7.08 -13.97
C LEU A 194 3.15 -7.47 -15.37
N ASN A 195 4.11 -7.67 -16.28
CA ASN A 195 3.82 -8.17 -17.61
C ASN A 195 3.54 -9.69 -17.56
N PRO A 196 2.30 -10.16 -17.84
CA PRO A 196 1.94 -11.58 -17.73
C PRO A 196 2.63 -12.50 -18.76
N ARG A 197 3.36 -11.91 -19.72
CA ARG A 197 4.11 -12.66 -20.74
C ARG A 197 5.58 -12.88 -20.34
N MET A 198 6.03 -12.25 -19.26
CA MET A 198 7.40 -12.40 -18.76
C MET A 198 7.47 -13.49 -17.70
N THR A 199 8.59 -14.18 -17.65
CA THR A 199 8.92 -15.10 -16.56
C THR A 199 9.23 -14.34 -15.27
N ILE A 200 9.15 -15.02 -14.13
CA ILE A 200 9.52 -14.43 -12.83
C ILE A 200 10.98 -13.94 -12.87
N GLU A 201 11.88 -14.70 -13.49
CA GLU A 201 13.29 -14.31 -13.65
C GLU A 201 13.45 -13.01 -14.44
N GLU A 202 12.72 -12.86 -15.54
CA GLU A 202 12.74 -11.64 -16.35
C GLU A 202 12.18 -10.44 -15.58
N ILE A 203 11.07 -10.60 -14.87
CA ILE A 203 10.44 -9.54 -14.07
C ILE A 203 11.38 -9.07 -12.96
N VAL A 204 11.93 -10.00 -12.16
CA VAL A 204 12.83 -9.66 -11.06
C VAL A 204 14.18 -9.16 -11.57
N GLY A 205 14.64 -9.69 -12.71
CA GLY A 205 15.90 -9.32 -13.35
C GLY A 205 15.87 -7.99 -14.09
N GLU A 206 14.70 -7.44 -14.43
CA GLU A 206 14.57 -6.20 -15.22
C GLU A 206 15.33 -5.03 -14.58
N GLY A 207 15.19 -4.83 -13.28
CA GLY A 207 15.92 -3.80 -12.54
C GLY A 207 17.44 -4.00 -12.58
N LEU A 208 17.92 -5.25 -12.59
CA LEU A 208 19.35 -5.55 -12.73
C LEU A 208 19.84 -5.21 -14.13
N ALA A 209 19.08 -5.53 -15.17
CA ALA A 209 19.45 -5.21 -16.55
C ALA A 209 19.57 -3.69 -16.77
N VAL A 210 18.66 -2.91 -16.20
CA VAL A 210 18.67 -1.43 -16.32
C VAL A 210 19.81 -0.80 -15.52
N HIS A 211 20.00 -1.21 -14.26
CA HIS A 211 20.93 -0.54 -13.34
C HIS A 211 22.33 -1.13 -13.33
N PHE A 212 22.49 -2.39 -13.74
CA PHE A 212 23.77 -3.12 -13.76
C PHE A 212 23.98 -3.86 -15.09
N PRO A 213 24.05 -3.12 -16.22
CA PRO A 213 24.07 -3.73 -17.57
C PRO A 213 25.35 -4.54 -17.88
N ARG A 214 26.31 -4.57 -16.97
CA ARG A 214 27.55 -5.36 -17.12
C ARG A 214 27.50 -6.73 -16.46
N LEU A 215 26.40 -7.06 -15.77
CA LEU A 215 26.23 -8.39 -15.19
C LEU A 215 26.08 -9.43 -16.30
N SER A 216 26.72 -10.57 -16.15
CA SER A 216 26.48 -11.74 -16.99
C SER A 216 25.10 -12.36 -16.72
N GLY A 217 24.60 -13.20 -17.64
CA GLY A 217 23.36 -13.92 -17.43
C GLY A 217 23.39 -14.77 -16.17
N GLU A 218 24.51 -15.47 -15.93
CA GLU A 218 24.67 -16.31 -14.74
C GLU A 218 24.64 -15.51 -13.43
N GLU A 219 25.32 -14.35 -13.40
CA GLU A 219 25.30 -13.46 -12.25
C GLU A 219 23.91 -12.88 -11.98
N THR A 220 23.15 -12.57 -13.05
CA THR A 220 21.78 -12.09 -12.96
C THR A 220 20.89 -13.17 -12.36
N THR A 221 20.92 -14.40 -12.91
CA THR A 221 20.16 -15.54 -12.39
C THR A 221 20.48 -15.85 -10.92
N ALA A 222 21.77 -15.80 -10.54
CA ALA A 222 22.20 -16.03 -9.16
C ALA A 222 21.62 -14.98 -8.20
N LYS A 223 21.62 -13.68 -8.60
CA LYS A 223 21.03 -12.60 -7.81
C LYS A 223 19.52 -12.72 -7.69
N VAL A 224 18.83 -13.06 -8.79
CA VAL A 224 17.37 -13.29 -8.80
C VAL A 224 17.00 -14.41 -7.85
N LYS A 225 17.67 -15.58 -7.95
CA LYS A 225 17.45 -16.72 -7.03
C LYS A 225 17.66 -16.33 -5.57
N LYS A 226 18.72 -15.58 -5.28
CA LYS A 226 18.99 -15.11 -3.92
C LYS A 226 17.84 -14.28 -3.37
N VAL A 227 17.36 -13.27 -4.14
CA VAL A 227 16.25 -12.40 -3.72
C VAL A 227 14.96 -13.20 -3.52
N LEU A 228 14.63 -14.12 -4.44
CA LEU A 228 13.46 -14.99 -4.31
C LEU A 228 13.51 -15.82 -3.04
N THR A 229 14.68 -16.43 -2.74
CA THR A 229 14.87 -17.19 -1.50
C THR A 229 14.72 -16.32 -0.25
N GLU A 230 15.22 -15.07 -0.27
CA GLU A 230 15.08 -14.13 0.86
C GLU A 230 13.62 -13.77 1.16
N VAL A 231 12.74 -13.83 0.18
CA VAL A 231 11.29 -13.57 0.35
C VAL A 231 10.45 -14.84 0.47
N GLY A 232 11.08 -16.02 0.55
CA GLY A 232 10.42 -17.30 0.79
C GLY A 232 9.83 -17.96 -0.47
N LEU A 233 10.33 -17.64 -1.65
CA LEU A 233 9.98 -18.23 -2.95
C LEU A 233 11.09 -19.15 -3.48
#